data_e6e69f9592a1c7d74cf9cab320c1a137
#
_entry.id   e6e69f9592a1c7d74cf9cab320c1a137
#
_cell.length_a   1.000
_cell.length_b   1.000
_cell.length_c   1.000
_cell.angle_alpha   90.00
_cell.angle_beta   90.00
_cell.angle_gamma   90.00
#
_symmetry.space_group_name_H-M   'P 1'
#
loop_
_entity.id
_entity.type
_entity.pdbx_description
1 polymer ?
#
loop_
_entity_poly.entity_id
_entity_poly.type
_entity_poly.pdbx_seq_one_letter_code
_entity_poly.pdbx_strand_id
1 'polypeptide(L)'
;MYKRQILADSNRNLANVLGVLDTTNERYDEDHDVVLVDGDNIPYRATLILDEKGMVFHQGSNFFPVGRNVDEFLRLIDAYAHNQKFGEVCPANWEEGKDAMKESRDGVADYLANH
;
A
#
# COMPACT_ATOMS: atom_id res chain seq x y z
N MET A 1 16.37 16.78 14.07
CA MET A 1 15.64 16.92 12.79
C MET A 1 15.80 15.64 12.01
N TYR A 2 14.77 14.83 11.92
CA TYR A 2 14.82 13.59 11.14
C TYR A 2 14.81 13.95 9.65
N LYS A 3 15.88 13.60 8.94
CA LYS A 3 15.91 13.75 7.49
C LYS A 3 15.07 12.63 6.87
N ARG A 4 14.00 13.00 6.21
CA ARG A 4 13.24 12.06 5.38
C ARG A 4 14.10 11.67 4.18
N GLN A 5 14.28 10.39 3.98
CA GLN A 5 15.00 9.86 2.82
C GLN A 5 14.01 9.50 1.73
N ILE A 6 14.35 9.83 0.50
CA ILE A 6 13.65 9.40 -0.69
C ILE A 6 14.62 8.57 -1.50
N LEU A 7 14.24 7.32 -1.76
CA LEU A 7 15.02 6.41 -2.58
C LEU A 7 14.76 6.71 -4.06
N ALA A 8 15.82 6.78 -4.84
CA ALA A 8 15.72 6.87 -6.29
C ALA A 8 15.73 5.46 -6.90
N ASP A 9 14.77 5.18 -7.77
CA ASP A 9 14.66 3.93 -8.54
C ASP A 9 14.82 4.23 -10.04
N SER A 10 15.90 4.91 -10.39
CA SER A 10 16.14 5.42 -11.76
C SER A 10 16.20 4.32 -12.82
N ASN A 11 16.67 3.13 -12.44
CA ASN A 11 16.72 1.95 -13.31
C ASN A 11 15.49 1.04 -13.17
N ARG A 12 14.50 1.43 -12.37
CA ARG A 12 13.23 0.72 -12.14
C ARG A 12 13.39 -0.70 -11.56
N ASN A 13 14.50 -1.02 -10.95
CA ASN A 13 14.73 -2.33 -10.35
C ASN A 13 13.74 -2.63 -9.24
N LEU A 14 13.50 -1.68 -8.33
CA LEU A 14 12.56 -1.85 -7.23
C LEU A 14 11.13 -2.00 -7.75
N ALA A 15 10.71 -1.14 -8.67
CA ALA A 15 9.38 -1.21 -9.26
C ALA A 15 9.14 -2.53 -10.00
N ASN A 16 10.17 -3.07 -10.68
CA ASN A 16 10.09 -4.37 -11.33
C ASN A 16 9.96 -5.52 -10.32
N VAL A 17 10.77 -5.53 -9.27
CA VAL A 17 10.71 -6.55 -8.20
C VAL A 17 9.36 -6.55 -7.49
N LEU A 18 8.77 -5.37 -7.28
CA LEU A 18 7.44 -5.22 -6.68
C LEU A 18 6.29 -5.56 -7.64
N GLY A 19 6.57 -5.77 -8.92
CA GLY A 19 5.55 -6.12 -9.91
C GLY A 19 4.61 -4.96 -10.25
N VAL A 20 5.07 -3.72 -10.09
CA VAL A 20 4.24 -2.51 -10.29
C VAL A 20 4.56 -1.74 -11.56
N LEU A 21 5.46 -2.26 -12.40
CA LEU A 21 5.74 -1.67 -13.71
C LEU A 21 4.65 -2.02 -14.71
N ASP A 22 4.31 -1.05 -15.55
CA ASP A 22 3.52 -1.31 -16.75
C ASP A 22 4.40 -1.94 -17.82
N THR A 23 4.20 -3.21 -18.09
CA THR A 23 4.92 -3.99 -19.10
C THR A 23 4.09 -4.24 -20.36
N THR A 24 2.93 -3.62 -20.48
CA THR A 24 2.02 -3.85 -21.63
C THR A 24 2.58 -3.39 -22.96
N ASN A 25 3.58 -2.52 -22.94
CA ASN A 25 4.25 -1.98 -24.13
C ASN A 25 5.58 -2.67 -24.43
N GLU A 26 5.92 -3.74 -23.73
CA GLU A 26 7.12 -4.51 -24.01
C GLU A 26 6.90 -5.42 -25.23
N ARG A 27 7.87 -5.43 -26.13
CA ARG A 27 7.94 -6.36 -27.26
C ARG A 27 9.34 -6.90 -27.40
N TYR A 28 9.44 -8.15 -27.83
CA TYR A 28 10.73 -8.77 -28.12
C TYR A 28 11.13 -8.51 -29.58
N ASP A 29 12.33 -7.99 -29.76
CA ASP A 29 12.96 -7.84 -31.08
C ASP A 29 13.88 -9.02 -31.32
N GLU A 30 13.45 -9.97 -32.17
CA GLU A 30 14.19 -11.19 -32.47
C GLU A 30 15.47 -10.92 -33.26
N ASP A 31 15.52 -9.86 -34.07
CA ASP A 31 16.65 -9.52 -34.90
C ASP A 31 17.85 -9.03 -34.07
N HIS A 32 17.58 -8.42 -32.94
CA HIS A 32 18.62 -7.83 -32.09
C HIS A 32 18.72 -8.52 -30.72
N ASP A 33 17.90 -9.54 -30.46
CA ASP A 33 17.82 -10.26 -29.17
C ASP A 33 17.66 -9.33 -27.95
N VAL A 34 16.75 -8.35 -28.08
CA VAL A 34 16.48 -7.35 -27.03
C VAL A 34 14.99 -7.18 -26.82
N VAL A 35 14.63 -6.80 -25.60
CA VAL A 35 13.26 -6.35 -25.29
C VAL A 35 13.18 -4.84 -25.53
N LEU A 36 12.32 -4.46 -26.46
CA LEU A 36 11.99 -3.06 -26.71
C LEU A 36 10.80 -2.66 -25.86
N VAL A 37 10.84 -1.45 -25.34
CA VAL A 37 9.77 -0.87 -24.59
C VAL A 37 9.24 0.34 -25.36
N ASP A 38 8.03 0.22 -25.88
CA ASP A 38 7.36 1.31 -26.56
C ASP A 38 6.65 2.19 -25.51
N GLY A 39 7.37 3.18 -24.98
CA GLY A 39 6.88 4.09 -23.97
C GLY A 39 7.82 4.26 -22.79
N ASP A 40 7.36 4.91 -21.75
CA ASP A 40 8.19 5.33 -20.62
C ASP A 40 8.41 4.22 -19.58
N ASN A 41 7.79 3.06 -19.73
CA ASN A 41 7.81 1.97 -18.74
C ASN A 41 7.59 2.50 -17.32
N ILE A 42 6.47 3.18 -17.15
CA ILE A 42 6.13 3.92 -15.93
C ILE A 42 5.51 2.97 -14.90
N PRO A 43 5.90 3.06 -13.63
CA PRO A 43 5.22 2.33 -12.57
C PRO A 43 3.75 2.79 -12.40
N TYR A 44 2.85 1.83 -12.13
CA TYR A 44 1.52 2.16 -11.65
C TYR A 44 1.58 3.01 -10.38
N ARG A 45 0.48 3.64 -10.02
CA ARG A 45 0.35 4.44 -8.80
C ARG A 45 0.22 3.50 -7.58
N ALA A 46 1.27 2.75 -7.32
CA ALA A 46 1.33 1.79 -6.23
C ALA A 46 1.71 2.46 -4.91
N THR A 47 1.22 1.89 -3.82
CA THR A 47 1.56 2.29 -2.46
C THR A 47 1.71 1.04 -1.61
N LEU A 48 2.83 0.93 -0.91
CA LEU A 48 3.07 -0.09 0.10
C LEU A 48 3.40 0.63 1.40
N ILE A 49 2.76 0.23 2.49
CA ILE A 49 3.04 0.77 3.81
C ILE A 49 3.58 -0.36 4.68
N LEU A 50 4.76 -0.14 5.24
CA LEU A 50 5.47 -1.11 6.05
C LEU A 50 5.59 -0.60 7.48
N ASP A 51 5.61 -1.52 8.43
CA ASP A 51 5.96 -1.20 9.80
C ASP A 51 7.50 -1.10 9.97
N GLU A 52 7.93 -0.77 11.18
CA GLU A 52 9.35 -0.64 11.52
C GLU A 52 10.16 -1.95 11.42
N LYS A 53 9.47 -3.09 11.36
CA LYS A 53 10.07 -4.42 11.15
C LYS A 53 10.13 -4.84 9.69
N GLY A 54 9.63 -3.98 8.78
CA GLY A 54 9.55 -4.26 7.37
C GLY A 54 8.35 -5.12 6.95
N MET A 55 7.36 -5.32 7.84
CA MET A 55 6.14 -6.03 7.52
C MET A 55 5.19 -5.12 6.74
N VAL A 56 4.76 -5.55 5.56
CA VAL A 56 3.77 -4.82 4.77
C VAL A 56 2.39 -5.04 5.37
N PHE A 57 1.77 -3.97 5.87
CA PHE A 57 0.39 -4.04 6.39
C PHE A 57 -0.64 -3.42 5.45
N HIS A 58 -0.21 -2.73 4.42
CA HIS A 58 -1.07 -2.28 3.32
C HIS A 58 -0.32 -2.30 2.00
N GLN A 59 -1.02 -2.71 0.95
CA GLN A 59 -0.57 -2.57 -0.43
C GLN A 59 -1.76 -2.27 -1.33
N GLY A 60 -1.55 -1.43 -2.31
CA GLY A 60 -2.57 -1.08 -3.28
C GLY A 60 -1.96 -0.45 -4.51
N SER A 61 -2.70 -0.45 -5.62
CA SER A 61 -2.26 0.15 -6.86
C SER A 61 -3.44 0.73 -7.61
N ASN A 62 -3.30 1.98 -8.04
CA ASN A 62 -4.25 2.61 -8.94
C ASN A 62 -3.68 2.63 -10.36
N PHE A 63 -4.56 2.47 -11.33
CA PHE A 63 -4.22 2.71 -12.73
C PHE A 63 -3.89 4.20 -12.97
N PHE A 64 -3.14 4.50 -14.01
CA PHE A 64 -2.58 5.84 -14.27
C PHE A 64 -3.54 7.03 -14.14
N PRO A 65 -4.79 6.98 -14.65
CA PRO A 65 -5.68 8.13 -14.55
C PRO A 65 -6.29 8.34 -13.17
N VAL A 66 -6.07 7.40 -12.23
CA VAL A 66 -6.68 7.44 -10.90
C VAL A 66 -5.66 7.86 -9.85
N GLY A 67 -5.84 9.05 -9.27
CA GLY A 67 -5.01 9.55 -8.19
C GLY A 67 -5.17 8.76 -6.89
N ARG A 68 -4.20 8.88 -6.00
CA ARG A 68 -4.24 8.29 -4.65
C ARG A 68 -5.08 9.14 -3.71
N ASN A 69 -5.73 8.50 -2.74
CA ASN A 69 -6.34 9.16 -1.60
C ASN A 69 -5.37 9.15 -0.41
N VAL A 70 -4.71 10.27 -0.15
CA VAL A 70 -3.70 10.39 0.91
C VAL A 70 -4.34 10.26 2.30
N ASP A 71 -5.55 10.77 2.49
CA ASP A 71 -6.25 10.67 3.77
C ASP A 71 -6.51 9.21 4.16
N GLU A 72 -6.80 8.35 3.19
CA GLU A 72 -6.94 6.91 3.44
C GLU A 72 -5.63 6.27 3.92
N PHE A 73 -4.48 6.67 3.40
CA PHE A 73 -3.19 6.16 3.88
C PHE A 73 -2.91 6.61 5.31
N LEU A 74 -3.25 7.85 5.66
CA LEU A 74 -3.13 8.34 7.03
C LEU A 74 -4.08 7.56 7.97
N ARG A 75 -5.32 7.34 7.56
CA ARG A 75 -6.27 6.52 8.31
C ARG A 75 -5.75 5.10 8.57
N LEU A 76 -5.15 4.46 7.58
CA LEU A 76 -4.56 3.12 7.71
C LEU A 76 -3.39 3.10 8.69
N ILE A 77 -2.55 4.13 8.66
CA ILE A 77 -1.43 4.27 9.62
C ILE A 77 -1.97 4.43 11.04
N ASP A 78 -2.97 5.28 11.25
CA ASP A 78 -3.57 5.50 12.54
C ASP A 78 -4.26 4.23 13.07
N ALA A 79 -4.98 3.51 12.21
CA ALA A 79 -5.62 2.25 12.56
C ALA A 79 -4.59 1.16 12.95
N TYR A 80 -3.50 1.06 12.21
CA TYR A 80 -2.43 0.12 12.53
C TYR A 80 -1.74 0.48 13.86
N ALA A 81 -1.44 1.76 14.07
CA ALA A 81 -0.87 2.24 15.32
C ALA A 81 -1.80 1.98 16.53
N HIS A 82 -3.11 2.16 16.37
CA HIS A 82 -4.11 1.84 17.37
C HIS A 82 -4.07 0.35 17.74
N ASN A 83 -4.08 -0.53 16.75
CA ASN A 83 -3.97 -1.98 16.97
C ASN A 83 -2.68 -2.34 17.70
N GLN A 84 -1.54 -1.77 17.30
CA GLN A 84 -0.24 -2.05 17.96
C GLN A 84 -0.22 -1.58 19.42
N LYS A 85 -0.93 -0.50 19.74
CA LYS A 85 -0.96 0.07 21.09
C LYS A 85 -1.97 -0.62 22.00
N PHE A 86 -3.14 -0.97 21.52
CA PHE A 86 -4.26 -1.45 22.31
C PHE A 86 -4.65 -2.91 22.05
N GLY A 87 -4.15 -3.52 20.97
CA GLY A 87 -4.51 -4.88 20.56
C GLY A 87 -5.94 -5.01 20.04
N GLU A 88 -6.58 -3.89 19.73
CA GLU A 88 -7.95 -3.84 19.22
C GLU A 88 -7.98 -3.88 17.70
N VAL A 89 -9.05 -4.41 17.13
CA VAL A 89 -9.29 -4.45 15.69
C VAL A 89 -10.12 -3.24 15.28
N CYS A 90 -9.62 -2.49 14.32
CA CYS A 90 -10.31 -1.35 13.75
C CYS A 90 -11.30 -1.80 12.67
N PRO A 91 -12.62 -1.55 12.82
CA PRO A 91 -13.61 -1.94 11.82
C PRO A 91 -13.49 -1.12 10.53
N ALA A 92 -14.31 -1.50 9.53
CA ALA A 92 -14.40 -0.73 8.29
C ALA A 92 -14.76 0.73 8.58
N ASN A 93 -14.11 1.64 7.86
CA ASN A 93 -14.27 3.10 8.00
C ASN A 93 -13.91 3.66 9.41
N TRP A 94 -13.12 2.91 10.18
CA TRP A 94 -12.64 3.38 11.46
C TRP A 94 -11.74 4.62 11.28
N GLU A 95 -11.89 5.56 12.19
CA GLU A 95 -11.05 6.75 12.30
C GLU A 95 -10.62 6.92 13.77
N GLU A 96 -9.52 7.61 13.98
CA GLU A 96 -9.03 7.88 15.34
C GLU A 96 -10.12 8.52 16.21
N GLY A 97 -10.32 7.98 17.42
CA GLY A 97 -11.33 8.41 18.36
C GLY A 97 -12.67 7.68 18.24
N LYS A 98 -12.85 6.81 17.25
CA LYS A 98 -14.01 5.92 17.13
C LYS A 98 -13.79 4.60 17.88
N ASP A 99 -14.89 3.93 18.21
CA ASP A 99 -14.86 2.64 18.89
C ASP A 99 -14.16 1.58 18.02
N ALA A 100 -13.37 0.74 18.66
CA ALA A 100 -12.71 -0.41 18.06
C ALA A 100 -13.23 -1.71 18.73
N MET A 101 -12.92 -2.85 18.09
CA MET A 101 -13.39 -4.15 18.56
C MET A 101 -12.27 -4.89 19.29
N LYS A 102 -12.62 -5.64 20.34
CA LYS A 102 -11.69 -6.62 20.89
C LYS A 102 -11.53 -7.78 19.91
N GLU A 103 -10.29 -8.26 19.75
CA GLU A 103 -9.97 -9.41 18.90
C GLU A 103 -10.42 -10.73 19.54
N SER A 104 -11.75 -10.88 19.65
CA SER A 104 -12.41 -12.08 20.16
C SER A 104 -13.81 -12.20 19.56
N ARG A 105 -14.34 -13.43 19.53
CA ARG A 105 -15.68 -13.67 19.02
C ARG A 105 -16.74 -12.84 19.74
N ASP A 106 -16.64 -12.78 21.07
CA ASP A 106 -17.57 -12.03 21.90
C ASP A 106 -17.40 -10.51 21.70
N GLY A 107 -16.16 -10.01 21.59
CA GLY A 107 -15.88 -8.61 21.34
C GLY A 107 -16.41 -8.12 20.00
N VAL A 108 -16.35 -8.94 18.96
CA VAL A 108 -16.94 -8.65 17.64
C VAL A 108 -18.47 -8.65 17.74
N ALA A 109 -19.06 -9.63 18.44
CA ALA A 109 -20.50 -9.71 18.62
C ALA A 109 -21.04 -8.50 19.40
N ASP A 110 -20.37 -8.10 20.46
CA ASP A 110 -20.74 -6.92 21.26
C ASP A 110 -20.65 -5.63 20.42
N TYR A 111 -19.60 -5.47 19.64
CA TYR A 111 -19.47 -4.33 18.74
C TYR A 111 -20.62 -4.26 17.73
N LEU A 112 -20.92 -5.37 17.05
CA LEU A 112 -21.99 -5.44 16.04
C LEU A 112 -23.39 -5.25 16.63
N ALA A 113 -23.61 -5.62 17.90
CA ALA A 113 -24.89 -5.41 18.58
C ALA A 113 -25.15 -3.93 18.92
N ASN A 114 -24.10 -3.10 19.02
CA ASN A 114 -24.17 -1.70 19.41
C ASN A 114 -23.97 -0.72 18.25
N HIS A 115 -23.64 -1.22 17.07
CA HIS A 115 -23.37 -0.44 15.86
C HIS A 115 -24.09 -1.03 14.65
#